data_5e0de42534ce251f065f879fd86fdcb9
#
_entry.id   5e0de42534ce251f065f879fd86fdcb9
#
_cell.length_a   1.000
_cell.length_b   1.000
_cell.length_c   1.000
_cell.angle_alpha   90.00
_cell.angle_beta   90.00
_cell.angle_gamma   90.00
#
_symmetry.space_group_name_H-M   'P 1'
#
loop_
_entity.id
_entity.type
_entity.pdbx_description
1 polymer ?
#
loop_
_entity_poly.entity_id
_entity_poly.type
_entity_poly.pdbx_seq_one_letter_code
_entity_poly.pdbx_strand_id
1 'polypeptide(L)'
;MVEKEDNKSENKKHHHKGRSSEKHLDRGIVLKELNLHSGQTILDAGCGSGYMSKEFSKMLNNTGRVYALDPDNDTINKLKEETIGTNIETIVGDITQRIPIEGASIDLIYLSNMFHGFSKDEMEGFQTEVKRLLKPKAVLAIVELKKIEAPFGPPLEIRYSQEELKKTIALSPKSFVEIGEFFYMQTFENINI
;
A
#
# COMPACT_ATOMS: atom_id res chain seq x y z
N MET A 1 11.34 27.40 42.99
CA MET A 1 10.40 27.44 41.83
C MET A 1 11.10 26.65 40.74
N VAL A 2 10.61 25.45 40.47
CA VAL A 2 11.11 24.58 39.40
C VAL A 2 10.01 24.52 38.39
N GLU A 3 10.21 25.14 37.23
CA GLU A 3 9.28 25.09 36.09
C GLU A 3 9.32 23.68 35.47
N LYS A 4 8.17 23.05 35.42
CA LYS A 4 7.96 21.81 34.67
C LYS A 4 7.73 22.16 33.20
N GLU A 5 8.67 21.82 32.35
CA GLU A 5 8.47 21.78 30.91
C GLU A 5 7.57 20.60 30.57
N ASP A 6 6.34 20.90 30.19
CA ASP A 6 5.39 19.95 29.63
C ASP A 6 5.78 19.63 28.18
N ASN A 7 6.43 18.50 28.00
CA ASN A 7 6.77 17.96 26.68
C ASN A 7 5.51 17.32 26.07
N LYS A 8 4.68 18.13 25.41
CA LYS A 8 3.59 17.65 24.57
C LYS A 8 4.17 17.11 23.28
N SER A 9 4.34 15.80 23.19
CA SER A 9 4.49 15.11 21.91
C SER A 9 3.18 15.26 21.13
N GLU A 10 3.14 16.19 20.20
CA GLU A 10 2.05 16.30 19.24
C GLU A 10 2.06 15.10 18.30
N ASN A 11 1.17 14.17 18.58
CA ASN A 11 0.84 13.04 17.73
C ASN A 11 0.18 13.59 16.46
N LYS A 12 0.96 13.97 15.44
CA LYS A 12 0.47 14.37 14.13
C LYS A 12 -0.10 13.13 13.44
N LYS A 13 -1.38 12.85 13.70
CA LYS A 13 -2.17 11.94 12.87
C LYS A 13 -2.23 12.53 11.46
N HIS A 14 -1.48 11.95 10.53
CA HIS A 14 -1.59 12.25 9.11
C HIS A 14 -2.92 11.70 8.58
N HIS A 15 -4.03 12.41 8.85
CA HIS A 15 -5.28 12.16 8.19
C HIS A 15 -5.20 12.71 6.75
N HIS A 16 -4.85 11.88 5.80
CA HIS A 16 -5.06 12.17 4.39
C HIS A 16 -6.56 12.14 4.07
N LYS A 17 -7.28 13.20 4.46
CA LYS A 17 -8.68 13.36 4.04
C LYS A 17 -8.73 13.51 2.52
N GLY A 18 -8.98 12.39 1.83
CA GLY A 18 -9.77 12.32 0.60
C GLY A 18 -9.36 13.18 -0.58
N ARG A 19 -8.07 13.22 -0.94
CA ARG A 19 -7.70 13.52 -2.34
C ARG A 19 -7.20 12.23 -2.96
N SER A 20 -8.15 11.46 -3.48
CA SER A 20 -7.85 10.22 -4.14
C SER A 20 -6.97 10.50 -5.37
N SER A 21 -5.76 9.96 -5.36
CA SER A 21 -4.86 9.93 -6.52
C SER A 21 -5.42 9.08 -7.66
N GLU A 22 -6.52 8.38 -7.41
CA GLU A 22 -7.26 7.51 -8.33
C GLU A 22 -7.56 8.16 -9.68
N LYS A 23 -7.85 9.46 -9.70
CA LYS A 23 -8.18 10.21 -10.91
C LYS A 23 -6.98 10.40 -11.86
N HIS A 24 -5.77 10.27 -11.34
CA HIS A 24 -4.54 10.52 -12.09
C HIS A 24 -3.74 9.23 -12.34
N LEU A 25 -4.18 8.12 -11.77
CA LEU A 25 -3.54 6.81 -11.91
C LEU A 25 -4.19 6.02 -13.04
N ASP A 26 -3.40 5.65 -14.04
CA ASP A 26 -3.86 4.70 -15.08
C ASP A 26 -3.87 3.27 -14.51
N ARG A 27 -5.04 2.88 -13.95
CA ARG A 27 -5.25 1.55 -13.37
C ARG A 27 -5.04 0.42 -14.38
N GLY A 28 -5.30 0.70 -15.67
CA GLY A 28 -5.13 -0.32 -16.73
C GLY A 28 -3.69 -0.78 -16.83
N ILE A 29 -2.74 0.16 -16.73
CA ILE A 29 -1.31 -0.15 -16.70
C ILE A 29 -0.96 -0.95 -15.45
N VAL A 30 -1.47 -0.53 -14.27
CA VAL A 30 -1.23 -1.22 -13.00
C VAL A 30 -1.73 -2.67 -13.06
N LEU A 31 -2.99 -2.89 -13.43
CA LEU A 31 -3.60 -4.22 -13.46
C LEU A 31 -2.93 -5.13 -14.49
N LYS A 32 -2.54 -4.59 -15.65
CA LYS A 32 -1.80 -5.33 -16.67
C LYS A 32 -0.43 -5.79 -16.17
N GLU A 33 0.30 -4.91 -15.52
CA GLU A 33 1.65 -5.22 -14.99
C GLU A 33 1.59 -6.22 -13.84
N LEU A 34 0.61 -6.10 -12.95
CA LEU A 34 0.43 -7.04 -11.84
C LEU A 34 0.07 -8.46 -12.30
N ASN A 35 -0.52 -8.61 -13.49
CA ASN A 35 -0.84 -9.89 -14.13
C ASN A 35 -1.52 -10.87 -13.16
N LEU A 36 -2.63 -10.45 -12.57
CA LEU A 36 -3.34 -11.18 -11.52
C LEU A 36 -3.96 -12.48 -12.02
N HIS A 37 -3.97 -13.50 -11.18
CA HIS A 37 -4.53 -14.82 -11.46
C HIS A 37 -5.61 -15.21 -10.46
N SER A 38 -6.59 -15.97 -10.92
CA SER A 38 -7.63 -16.55 -10.06
C SER A 38 -7.03 -17.32 -8.88
N GLY A 39 -7.65 -17.20 -7.71
CA GLY A 39 -7.24 -17.90 -6.49
C GLY A 39 -6.14 -17.21 -5.67
N GLN A 40 -5.56 -16.10 -6.14
CA GLN A 40 -4.58 -15.34 -5.37
C GLN A 40 -5.19 -14.68 -4.14
N THR A 41 -4.35 -14.46 -3.13
CA THR A 41 -4.65 -13.64 -1.97
C THR A 41 -3.89 -12.32 -2.07
N ILE A 42 -4.62 -11.21 -2.13
CA ILE A 42 -4.08 -9.86 -2.31
C ILE A 42 -4.33 -9.05 -1.05
N LEU A 43 -3.34 -8.26 -0.63
CA LEU A 43 -3.49 -7.22 0.39
C LEU A 43 -3.36 -5.85 -0.28
N ASP A 44 -4.43 -5.07 -0.25
CA ASP A 44 -4.47 -3.65 -0.63
C ASP A 44 -4.23 -2.84 0.65
N ALA A 45 -2.98 -2.42 0.85
CA ALA A 45 -2.54 -1.73 2.05
C ALA A 45 -2.70 -0.21 1.89
N GLY A 46 -3.50 0.40 2.76
CA GLY A 46 -3.95 1.79 2.61
C GLY A 46 -5.00 1.91 1.51
N CYS A 47 -6.00 1.03 1.55
CA CYS A 47 -7.00 0.89 0.49
C CYS A 47 -7.91 2.10 0.30
N GLY A 48 -7.98 3.02 1.29
CA GLY A 48 -8.87 4.17 1.25
C GLY A 48 -10.31 3.75 0.93
N SER A 49 -10.90 4.33 -0.13
CA SER A 49 -12.26 4.01 -0.60
C SER A 49 -12.43 2.57 -1.15
N GLY A 50 -11.36 1.79 -1.20
CA GLY A 50 -11.35 0.43 -1.76
C GLY A 50 -11.44 0.39 -3.28
N TYR A 51 -11.04 1.47 -3.96
CA TYR A 51 -11.09 1.52 -5.42
C TYR A 51 -10.28 0.38 -6.06
N MET A 52 -9.01 0.21 -5.67
CA MET A 52 -8.18 -0.88 -6.18
C MET A 52 -8.61 -2.23 -5.66
N SER A 53 -9.05 -2.33 -4.40
CA SER A 53 -9.59 -3.57 -3.83
C SER A 53 -10.74 -4.13 -4.68
N LYS A 54 -11.66 -3.27 -5.13
CA LYS A 54 -12.78 -3.66 -6.02
C LYS A 54 -12.31 -4.11 -7.40
N GLU A 55 -11.31 -3.44 -7.97
CA GLU A 55 -10.72 -3.85 -9.25
C GLU A 55 -9.98 -5.20 -9.11
N PHE A 56 -9.22 -5.41 -8.03
CA PHE A 56 -8.60 -6.71 -7.76
C PHE A 56 -9.62 -7.84 -7.62
N SER A 57 -10.69 -7.61 -6.87
CA SER A 57 -11.79 -8.58 -6.72
C SER A 57 -12.39 -8.99 -8.08
N LYS A 58 -12.63 -8.03 -8.96
CA LYS A 58 -13.11 -8.28 -10.32
C LYS A 58 -12.10 -9.10 -11.14
N MET A 59 -10.82 -8.74 -11.10
CA MET A 59 -9.77 -9.44 -11.84
C MET A 59 -9.61 -10.90 -11.38
N LEU A 60 -9.83 -11.15 -10.10
CA LEU A 60 -9.83 -12.51 -9.55
C LEU A 60 -11.13 -13.29 -9.84
N ASN A 61 -12.12 -12.71 -10.53
CA ASN A 61 -13.43 -13.31 -10.76
C ASN A 61 -14.09 -13.80 -9.46
N ASN A 62 -13.97 -13.03 -8.39
CA ASN A 62 -14.41 -13.41 -7.03
C ASN A 62 -13.82 -14.74 -6.51
N THR A 63 -12.71 -15.20 -7.07
CA THR A 63 -11.94 -16.33 -6.54
C THR A 63 -10.75 -15.81 -5.72
N GLY A 64 -10.22 -16.60 -4.81
CA GLY A 64 -9.19 -16.13 -3.90
C GLY A 64 -9.72 -15.11 -2.89
N ARG A 65 -8.88 -14.16 -2.45
CA ARG A 65 -9.23 -13.19 -1.41
C ARG A 65 -8.56 -11.84 -1.62
N VAL A 66 -9.28 -10.78 -1.32
CA VAL A 66 -8.72 -9.42 -1.26
C VAL A 66 -8.89 -8.88 0.16
N TYR A 67 -7.79 -8.63 0.85
CA TYR A 67 -7.79 -7.89 2.10
C TYR A 67 -7.67 -6.39 1.78
N ALA A 68 -8.64 -5.60 2.24
CA ALA A 68 -8.64 -4.15 2.14
C ALA A 68 -8.31 -3.56 3.51
N LEU A 69 -7.10 -3.05 3.68
CA LEU A 69 -6.55 -2.56 4.94
C LEU A 69 -6.42 -1.05 4.91
N ASP A 70 -6.99 -0.37 5.91
CA ASP A 70 -6.81 1.08 6.12
C ASP A 70 -6.93 1.40 7.62
N PRO A 71 -6.17 2.38 8.16
CA PRO A 71 -6.29 2.79 9.55
C PRO A 71 -7.57 3.58 9.85
N ASP A 72 -8.26 4.13 8.84
CA ASP A 72 -9.48 4.91 9.01
C ASP A 72 -10.70 4.01 9.15
N ASN A 73 -11.24 3.94 10.39
CA ASN A 73 -12.35 3.07 10.73
C ASN A 73 -13.63 3.42 9.95
N ASP A 74 -13.91 4.70 9.71
CA ASP A 74 -15.14 5.12 9.03
C ASP A 74 -15.08 4.73 7.54
N THR A 75 -13.92 4.89 6.91
CA THR A 75 -13.66 4.46 5.55
C THR A 75 -13.84 2.94 5.42
N ILE A 76 -13.27 2.16 6.33
CA ILE A 76 -13.39 0.69 6.32
C ILE A 76 -14.82 0.23 6.56
N ASN A 77 -15.55 0.84 7.50
CA ASN A 77 -16.96 0.49 7.74
C ASN A 77 -17.82 0.72 6.50
N LYS A 78 -17.64 1.85 5.82
CA LYS A 78 -18.33 2.13 4.56
C LYS A 78 -17.98 1.12 3.48
N LEU A 79 -16.69 0.83 3.30
CA LEU A 79 -16.23 -0.16 2.32
C LEU A 79 -16.80 -1.54 2.60
N LYS A 80 -16.87 -1.94 3.86
CA LYS A 80 -17.47 -3.21 4.29
C LYS A 80 -18.92 -3.36 3.82
N GLU A 81 -19.73 -2.30 3.98
CA GLU A 81 -21.12 -2.30 3.50
C GLU A 81 -21.19 -2.42 1.97
N GLU A 82 -20.31 -1.71 1.25
CA GLU A 82 -20.26 -1.68 -0.21
C GLU A 82 -19.77 -3.01 -0.84
N THR A 83 -19.10 -3.84 -0.06
CA THR A 83 -18.46 -5.08 -0.55
C THR A 83 -19.11 -6.37 -0.05
N ILE A 84 -20.31 -6.27 0.54
CA ILE A 84 -21.08 -7.44 0.96
C ILE A 84 -21.31 -8.39 -0.23
N GLY A 85 -21.01 -9.68 -0.04
CA GLY A 85 -21.18 -10.72 -1.06
C GLY A 85 -20.03 -10.81 -2.08
N THR A 86 -18.95 -10.06 -1.87
CA THR A 86 -17.72 -10.19 -2.66
C THR A 86 -16.65 -10.99 -1.90
N ASN A 87 -15.49 -11.22 -2.52
CA ASN A 87 -14.32 -11.83 -1.88
C ASN A 87 -13.40 -10.80 -1.19
N ILE A 88 -13.91 -9.59 -0.90
CA ILE A 88 -13.17 -8.55 -0.20
C ILE A 88 -13.43 -8.64 1.30
N GLU A 89 -12.37 -8.75 2.08
CA GLU A 89 -12.38 -8.70 3.54
C GLU A 89 -11.73 -7.40 4.01
N THR A 90 -12.48 -6.58 4.74
CA THR A 90 -12.02 -5.28 5.20
C THR A 90 -11.41 -5.36 6.60
N ILE A 91 -10.28 -4.69 6.81
CA ILE A 91 -9.53 -4.70 8.07
C ILE A 91 -9.18 -3.26 8.44
N VAL A 92 -9.55 -2.86 9.67
CA VAL A 92 -9.03 -1.62 10.27
C VAL A 92 -7.64 -1.92 10.81
N GLY A 93 -6.61 -1.28 10.29
CA GLY A 93 -5.23 -1.52 10.72
C GLY A 93 -4.22 -0.74 9.91
N ASP A 94 -2.98 -0.77 10.39
CA ASP A 94 -1.84 -0.08 9.80
C ASP A 94 -0.79 -1.10 9.38
N ILE A 95 -0.38 -1.08 8.11
CA ILE A 95 0.62 -2.00 7.55
C ILE A 95 2.01 -1.83 8.16
N THR A 96 2.26 -0.72 8.84
CA THR A 96 3.51 -0.49 9.59
C THR A 96 3.52 -1.21 10.94
N GLN A 97 2.40 -1.84 11.31
CA GLN A 97 2.21 -2.61 12.55
C GLN A 97 1.83 -4.06 12.21
N ARG A 98 1.83 -4.93 13.23
CA ARG A 98 1.35 -6.28 13.05
C ARG A 98 -0.17 -6.30 12.83
N ILE A 99 -0.62 -6.83 11.70
CA ILE A 99 -2.03 -6.99 11.36
C ILE A 99 -2.52 -8.45 11.56
N PRO A 100 -3.83 -8.68 11.73
CA PRO A 100 -4.39 -10.01 12.05
C PRO A 100 -4.53 -10.89 10.79
N ILE A 101 -3.47 -10.98 10.00
CA ILE A 101 -3.37 -11.88 8.84
C ILE A 101 -2.25 -12.90 9.13
N GLU A 102 -2.47 -14.14 8.72
CA GLU A 102 -1.49 -15.22 8.85
C GLU A 102 -0.22 -14.91 8.06
N GLY A 103 0.94 -15.31 8.59
CA GLY A 103 2.22 -15.18 7.88
C GLY A 103 2.30 -16.09 6.67
N ALA A 104 3.09 -15.70 5.68
CA ALA A 104 3.29 -16.43 4.42
C ALA A 104 1.96 -16.84 3.74
N SER A 105 0.96 -15.92 3.76
CA SER A 105 -0.38 -16.19 3.21
C SER A 105 -0.75 -15.28 2.03
N ILE A 106 0.02 -14.23 1.77
CA ILE A 106 -0.27 -13.21 0.75
C ILE A 106 0.58 -13.45 -0.51
N ASP A 107 -0.08 -13.43 -1.68
CA ASP A 107 0.56 -13.54 -3.00
C ASP A 107 0.99 -12.17 -3.55
N LEU A 108 0.26 -11.11 -3.21
CA LEU A 108 0.55 -9.74 -3.62
C LEU A 108 0.19 -8.76 -2.50
N ILE A 109 1.14 -7.92 -2.11
CA ILE A 109 0.86 -6.70 -1.34
C ILE A 109 0.95 -5.51 -2.29
N TYR A 110 -0.11 -4.73 -2.35
CA TYR A 110 -0.18 -3.48 -3.11
C TYR A 110 -0.22 -2.29 -2.16
N LEU A 111 0.64 -1.32 -2.40
CA LEU A 111 0.75 -0.06 -1.64
C LEU A 111 0.78 1.11 -2.62
N SER A 112 -0.10 2.09 -2.46
CA SER A 112 -0.16 3.23 -3.38
C SER A 112 -0.16 4.56 -2.65
N ASN A 113 0.80 5.42 -2.99
CA ASN A 113 0.92 6.80 -2.50
C ASN A 113 0.97 6.93 -0.96
N MET A 114 1.60 6.01 -0.30
CA MET A 114 1.76 5.99 1.15
C MET A 114 3.21 5.95 1.61
N PHE A 115 4.08 5.29 0.82
CA PHE A 115 5.45 4.99 1.22
C PHE A 115 6.27 6.24 1.59
N HIS A 116 6.08 7.33 0.84
CA HIS A 116 6.74 8.62 1.08
C HIS A 116 6.40 9.26 2.44
N GLY A 117 5.30 8.84 3.07
CA GLY A 117 4.83 9.36 4.36
C GLY A 117 5.38 8.62 5.57
N PHE A 118 6.05 7.49 5.39
CA PHE A 118 6.53 6.68 6.51
C PHE A 118 7.75 7.32 7.18
N SER A 119 7.70 7.44 8.50
CA SER A 119 8.87 7.69 9.34
C SER A 119 9.84 6.50 9.28
N LYS A 120 11.02 6.66 9.86
CA LYS A 120 12.00 5.57 9.89
C LYS A 120 11.46 4.33 10.63
N ASP A 121 10.82 4.52 11.76
CA ASP A 121 10.27 3.42 12.58
C ASP A 121 9.10 2.73 11.85
N GLU A 122 8.21 3.50 11.19
CA GLU A 122 7.13 2.97 10.36
C GLU A 122 7.67 2.19 9.16
N MET A 123 8.77 2.64 8.55
CA MET A 123 9.44 1.94 7.47
C MET A 123 10.00 0.57 7.92
N GLU A 124 10.61 0.50 9.11
CA GLU A 124 11.12 -0.75 9.69
C GLU A 124 9.95 -1.70 10.01
N GLY A 125 8.87 -1.17 10.60
CA GLY A 125 7.64 -1.92 10.87
C GLY A 125 7.00 -2.46 9.58
N PHE A 126 6.83 -1.61 8.56
CA PHE A 126 6.33 -1.97 7.23
C PHE A 126 7.14 -3.13 6.61
N GLN A 127 8.46 -3.01 6.55
CA GLN A 127 9.30 -4.06 5.96
C GLN A 127 9.23 -5.39 6.73
N THR A 128 9.15 -5.31 8.07
CA THR A 128 8.98 -6.48 8.94
C THR A 128 7.67 -7.19 8.64
N GLU A 129 6.56 -6.43 8.53
CA GLU A 129 5.24 -6.99 8.31
C GLU A 129 5.08 -7.52 6.88
N VAL A 130 5.55 -6.79 5.88
CA VAL A 130 5.59 -7.24 4.48
C VAL A 130 6.33 -8.57 4.35
N LYS A 131 7.52 -8.69 4.94
CA LYS A 131 8.31 -9.93 4.92
C LYS A 131 7.59 -11.09 5.61
N ARG A 132 6.86 -10.81 6.71
CA ARG A 132 6.07 -11.82 7.42
C ARG A 132 4.90 -12.35 6.60
N LEU A 133 4.21 -11.45 5.88
CA LEU A 133 2.97 -11.75 5.17
C LEU A 133 3.17 -12.44 3.83
N LEU A 134 4.22 -12.05 3.09
CA LEU A 134 4.45 -12.57 1.73
C LEU A 134 4.85 -14.04 1.73
N LYS A 135 4.18 -14.81 0.90
CA LYS A 135 4.63 -16.16 0.50
C LYS A 135 6.00 -16.11 -0.17
N PRO A 136 6.75 -17.22 -0.23
CA PRO A 136 7.89 -17.34 -1.14
C PRO A 136 7.47 -17.01 -2.57
N LYS A 137 8.27 -16.22 -3.30
CA LYS A 137 8.03 -15.71 -4.67
C LYS A 137 6.84 -14.76 -4.81
N ALA A 138 6.18 -14.39 -3.72
CA ALA A 138 5.12 -13.38 -3.73
C ALA A 138 5.68 -11.97 -3.97
N VAL A 139 4.81 -11.05 -4.34
CA VAL A 139 5.17 -9.72 -4.86
C VAL A 139 4.74 -8.62 -3.91
N LEU A 140 5.61 -7.64 -3.70
CA LEU A 140 5.27 -6.31 -3.18
C LEU A 140 5.23 -5.35 -4.37
N ALA A 141 4.13 -4.66 -4.58
CA ALA A 141 3.99 -3.60 -5.59
C ALA A 141 3.79 -2.25 -4.91
N ILE A 142 4.69 -1.31 -5.17
CA ILE A 142 4.64 0.06 -4.62
C ILE A 142 4.42 1.02 -5.77
N VAL A 143 3.32 1.79 -5.69
CA VAL A 143 3.01 2.89 -6.60
C VAL A 143 3.28 4.20 -5.90
N GLU A 144 4.08 5.07 -6.52
CA GLU A 144 4.43 6.38 -5.98
C GLU A 144 4.46 7.45 -7.06
N LEU A 145 4.37 8.73 -6.64
CA LEU A 145 4.66 9.85 -7.51
C LEU A 145 6.14 9.86 -7.88
N LYS A 146 6.40 10.12 -9.16
CA LYS A 146 7.77 10.36 -9.63
C LYS A 146 8.40 11.55 -8.88
N LYS A 147 9.71 11.49 -8.68
CA LYS A 147 10.49 12.58 -8.06
C LYS A 147 10.77 13.68 -9.09
N ILE A 148 9.70 14.26 -9.63
CA ILE A 148 9.68 15.36 -10.61
C ILE A 148 8.68 16.43 -10.18
N GLU A 149 8.76 17.64 -10.73
CA GLU A 149 7.75 18.67 -10.52
C GLU A 149 6.37 18.17 -10.98
N ALA A 150 5.36 18.38 -10.13
CA ALA A 150 3.98 18.01 -10.41
C ALA A 150 3.02 19.00 -9.74
N PRO A 151 1.83 19.26 -10.33
CA PRO A 151 0.87 20.21 -9.80
C PRO A 151 0.14 19.74 -8.54
N PHE A 152 0.46 18.54 -8.05
CA PHE A 152 -0.16 17.91 -6.87
C PHE A 152 0.80 16.94 -6.19
N GLY A 153 0.38 16.45 -5.04
CA GLY A 153 1.12 15.42 -4.28
C GLY A 153 2.03 16.01 -3.21
N PRO A 154 2.83 15.16 -2.56
CA PRO A 154 3.74 15.57 -1.51
C PRO A 154 4.91 16.41 -2.06
N PRO A 155 5.62 17.16 -1.21
CA PRO A 155 6.83 17.88 -1.58
C PRO A 155 7.87 16.94 -2.23
N LEU A 156 8.67 17.49 -3.15
CA LEU A 156 9.65 16.73 -3.93
C LEU A 156 10.69 16.02 -3.06
N GLU A 157 11.03 16.63 -1.94
CA GLU A 157 12.06 16.19 -1.00
C GLU A 157 11.73 14.85 -0.36
N ILE A 158 10.43 14.57 -0.13
CA ILE A 158 10.00 13.31 0.50
C ILE A 158 9.59 12.24 -0.51
N ARG A 159 9.58 12.55 -1.83
CA ARG A 159 9.30 11.56 -2.86
C ARG A 159 10.50 10.65 -3.08
N TYR A 160 10.22 9.41 -3.38
CA TYR A 160 11.23 8.42 -3.72
C TYR A 160 11.39 8.32 -5.23
N SER A 161 12.65 8.37 -5.71
CA SER A 161 12.98 7.88 -7.04
C SER A 161 12.98 6.36 -7.04
N GLN A 162 12.96 5.76 -8.23
CA GLN A 162 13.06 4.30 -8.38
C GLN A 162 14.31 3.75 -7.66
N GLU A 163 15.45 4.41 -7.84
CA GLU A 163 16.72 3.95 -7.25
C GLU A 163 16.77 4.09 -5.73
N GLU A 164 16.17 5.14 -5.18
CA GLU A 164 16.03 5.30 -3.73
C GLU A 164 15.12 4.21 -3.16
N LEU A 165 13.99 3.93 -3.83
CA LEU A 165 13.06 2.89 -3.40
C LEU A 165 13.70 1.49 -3.43
N LYS A 166 14.45 1.15 -4.49
CA LYS A 166 15.21 -0.11 -4.58
C LYS A 166 16.26 -0.28 -3.49
N LYS A 167 16.90 0.81 -3.06
CA LYS A 167 17.89 0.78 -1.96
C LYS A 167 17.23 0.64 -0.60
N THR A 168 16.00 1.12 -0.46
CA THR A 168 15.27 1.14 0.82
C THR A 168 14.57 -0.19 1.10
N ILE A 169 13.97 -0.82 0.09
CA ILE A 169 13.22 -2.06 0.26
C ILE A 169 14.14 -3.27 0.27
N ALA A 170 14.07 -4.07 1.32
CA ALA A 170 14.89 -5.27 1.53
C ALA A 170 14.34 -6.53 0.83
N LEU A 171 13.70 -6.36 -0.33
CA LEU A 171 13.26 -7.45 -1.23
C LEU A 171 13.95 -7.29 -2.59
N SER A 172 13.97 -8.36 -3.40
CA SER A 172 14.57 -8.30 -4.74
C SER A 172 13.74 -7.47 -5.71
N PRO A 173 14.30 -6.41 -6.33
CA PRO A 173 13.61 -5.68 -7.38
C PRO A 173 13.22 -6.62 -8.54
N LYS A 174 11.97 -6.51 -9.03
CA LYS A 174 11.42 -7.39 -10.08
C LYS A 174 11.13 -6.63 -11.37
N SER A 175 10.22 -5.66 -11.34
CA SER A 175 9.85 -4.87 -12.51
C SER A 175 9.62 -3.41 -12.16
N PHE A 176 9.66 -2.57 -13.18
CA PHE A 176 9.38 -1.15 -13.12
C PHE A 176 8.51 -0.76 -14.29
N VAL A 177 7.47 0.02 -14.04
CA VAL A 177 6.62 0.60 -15.08
C VAL A 177 6.24 2.04 -14.75
N GLU A 178 6.26 2.90 -15.74
CA GLU A 178 5.70 4.24 -15.63
C GLU A 178 4.17 4.19 -15.78
N ILE A 179 3.47 4.89 -14.90
CA ILE A 179 2.01 4.94 -14.90
C ILE A 179 1.60 6.38 -15.23
N GLY A 180 1.40 6.64 -16.51
CA GLY A 180 1.13 7.98 -17.01
C GLY A 180 2.31 8.93 -16.77
N GLU A 181 1.98 10.22 -16.68
CA GLU A 181 3.00 11.28 -16.58
C GLU A 181 3.68 11.33 -15.22
N PHE A 182 2.91 11.17 -14.13
CA PHE A 182 3.38 11.52 -12.79
C PHE A 182 3.66 10.34 -11.87
N PHE A 183 3.23 9.11 -12.22
CA PHE A 183 3.37 7.95 -11.35
C PHE A 183 4.29 6.89 -11.93
N TYR A 184 4.77 6.03 -11.05
CA TYR A 184 5.43 4.79 -11.40
C TYR A 184 5.02 3.68 -10.45
N MET A 185 5.22 2.44 -10.87
CA MET A 185 5.14 1.26 -10.00
C MET A 185 6.47 0.51 -10.06
N GLN A 186 7.02 0.22 -8.89
CA GLN A 186 8.13 -0.69 -8.70
C GLN A 186 7.62 -1.94 -7.99
N THR A 187 7.88 -3.09 -8.57
CA THR A 187 7.59 -4.37 -7.90
C THR A 187 8.86 -5.00 -7.35
N PHE A 188 8.69 -5.76 -6.27
CA PHE A 188 9.73 -6.53 -5.60
C PHE A 188 9.24 -7.95 -5.38
N GLU A 189 10.14 -8.91 -5.38
CA GLU A 189 9.83 -10.30 -5.14
C GLU A 189 10.46 -10.79 -3.83
N ASN A 190 9.67 -11.56 -3.05
CA ASN A 190 10.18 -12.27 -1.89
C ASN A 190 10.90 -13.54 -2.33
N ILE A 191 12.21 -13.46 -2.51
CA ILE A 191 13.04 -14.60 -2.96
C ILE A 191 13.43 -15.57 -1.84
N ASN A 192 13.00 -15.33 -0.60
CA ASN A 192 13.26 -16.25 0.50
C ASN A 192 12.47 -17.55 0.27
N ILE A 193 13.18 -18.66 0.34
CA ILE A 193 12.69 -20.03 0.20
C ILE A 193 12.21 -20.52 1.56
#